data_b602fee2e951dee9ff05c2ded495527a
#
_entry.id   b602fee2e951dee9ff05c2ded495527a
#
_cell.length_a   1.000
_cell.length_b   1.000
_cell.length_c   1.000
_cell.angle_alpha   90.00
_cell.angle_beta   90.00
_cell.angle_gamma   90.00
#
_symmetry.space_group_name_H-M   'P 1'
#
loop_
_entity.id
_entity.type
_entity.pdbx_description
1 polymer ?
#
loop_
_entity_poly.entity_id
_entity_poly.type
_entity_poly.pdbx_seq_one_letter_code
_entity_poly.pdbx_strand_id
1 'polypeptide(L)'
;ALCSKSSALYPLSDDAADLSHSNTMALACTADSVLTLKNEAQLDEFMANYGQDTKLNQPLFVLSGGSNVLLPAKLNAIVLRPQMLGIYVTAQTDSHVDIEVMAGENWHDLVVHTVVQGWYGLENLALIPGLTGAAPIQNIGAYGVQLEDCLQYVRAYHLPSQTWHHLTAVDCEFGYRDSMFKRQPNTWLISRVGFRLHTDITKVLASYGDVQT
;
A
#
# COMPACT_ATOMS: atom_id res chain seq x y z
N ALA A 1 5.76 -45.66 -3.89
CA ALA A 1 4.85 -44.77 -3.18
C ALA A 1 5.68 -43.67 -2.53
N LEU A 2 5.89 -42.56 -3.24
CA LEU A 2 6.48 -41.36 -2.69
C LEU A 2 5.31 -40.50 -2.21
N CYS A 3 5.06 -40.55 -0.90
CA CYS A 3 4.16 -39.65 -0.20
C CYS A 3 4.82 -38.26 -0.22
N SER A 4 4.40 -37.40 -1.14
CA SER A 4 4.78 -35.99 -1.14
C SER A 4 4.15 -35.35 0.10
N LYS A 5 4.97 -35.08 1.13
CA LYS A 5 4.62 -34.14 2.17
C LYS A 5 4.56 -32.77 1.51
N SER A 6 3.38 -32.34 1.06
CA SER A 6 3.07 -30.95 0.84
C SER A 6 3.18 -30.27 2.19
N SER A 7 4.36 -29.73 2.52
CA SER A 7 4.50 -28.79 3.62
C SER A 7 3.73 -27.55 3.17
N ALA A 8 2.62 -27.26 3.85
CA ALA A 8 1.90 -26.02 3.69
C ALA A 8 2.88 -24.86 3.99
N LEU A 9 3.43 -24.25 2.95
CA LEU A 9 4.37 -23.11 3.01
C LEU A 9 3.70 -21.85 3.56
N TYR A 10 2.38 -21.86 3.69
CA TYR A 10 1.58 -20.79 4.26
C TYR A 10 0.74 -21.36 5.41
N PRO A 11 0.96 -20.89 6.66
CA PRO A 11 0.07 -21.20 7.76
C PRO A 11 -1.23 -20.38 7.58
N LEU A 12 -2.07 -20.80 6.65
CA LEU A 12 -3.48 -20.44 6.72
C LEU A 12 -4.01 -21.18 7.92
N SER A 13 -4.37 -20.46 8.98
CA SER A 13 -5.01 -21.07 10.15
C SER A 13 -6.34 -21.65 9.69
N ASP A 14 -6.68 -22.88 10.15
CA ASP A 14 -8.03 -23.42 9.95
C ASP A 14 -9.07 -22.66 10.81
N ASP A 15 -8.63 -21.77 11.69
CA ASP A 15 -9.45 -20.88 12.51
C ASP A 15 -9.58 -19.51 11.84
N ALA A 16 -10.77 -18.92 11.92
CA ALA A 16 -11.04 -17.58 11.41
C ALA A 16 -10.08 -16.56 12.06
N ALA A 17 -9.44 -15.75 11.20
CA ALA A 17 -8.48 -14.76 11.65
C ALA A 17 -9.18 -13.49 12.14
N ASP A 18 -8.83 -13.01 13.34
CA ASP A 18 -9.35 -11.76 13.91
C ASP A 18 -8.70 -10.54 13.27
N LEU A 19 -9.54 -9.66 12.71
CA LEU A 19 -9.17 -8.38 12.10
C LEU A 19 -9.62 -7.16 12.92
N SER A 20 -10.11 -7.35 14.16
CA SER A 20 -10.63 -6.25 14.99
C SER A 20 -9.58 -5.16 15.24
N HIS A 21 -8.29 -5.56 15.34
CA HIS A 21 -7.16 -4.64 15.48
C HIS A 21 -6.54 -4.21 14.12
N SER A 22 -7.13 -4.62 13.01
CA SER A 22 -6.64 -4.32 11.66
C SER A 22 -7.48 -3.26 10.95
N ASN A 23 -8.32 -2.54 11.68
CA ASN A 23 -9.07 -1.39 11.23
C ASN A 23 -9.10 -0.31 12.32
N THR A 24 -9.04 0.96 11.93
CA THR A 24 -8.94 2.10 12.87
C THR A 24 -10.21 2.34 13.68
N MET A 25 -11.34 1.78 13.25
CA MET A 25 -12.62 1.88 13.97
C MET A 25 -12.78 0.79 15.05
N ALA A 26 -11.82 -0.12 15.16
CA ALA A 26 -11.82 -1.26 16.06
C ALA A 26 -13.11 -2.11 15.98
N LEU A 27 -13.70 -2.18 14.78
CA LEU A 27 -14.88 -2.99 14.54
C LEU A 27 -14.53 -4.47 14.58
N ALA A 28 -15.34 -5.24 15.28
CA ALA A 28 -15.19 -6.69 15.29
C ALA A 28 -15.36 -7.25 13.88
N CYS A 29 -14.32 -7.89 13.38
CA CYS A 29 -14.29 -8.51 12.06
C CYS A 29 -13.44 -9.77 12.10
N THR A 30 -13.91 -10.84 11.47
CA THR A 30 -13.14 -12.06 11.21
C THR A 30 -13.03 -12.30 9.72
N ALA A 31 -11.92 -12.88 9.28
CA ALA A 31 -11.72 -13.35 7.91
C ALA A 31 -11.49 -14.86 7.89
N ASP A 32 -11.74 -15.50 6.74
CA ASP A 32 -11.48 -16.95 6.59
C ASP A 32 -9.98 -17.24 6.77
N SER A 33 -9.11 -16.37 6.26
CA SER A 33 -7.67 -16.42 6.52
C SER A 33 -6.99 -15.08 6.24
N VAL A 34 -5.79 -14.89 6.80
CA VAL A 34 -4.96 -13.70 6.59
C VAL A 34 -3.55 -14.12 6.18
N LEU A 35 -3.07 -13.57 5.08
CA LEU A 35 -1.71 -13.71 4.62
C LEU A 35 -0.97 -12.38 4.73
N THR A 36 0.00 -12.32 5.64
CA THR A 36 0.89 -11.15 5.77
C THR A 36 2.09 -11.31 4.83
N LEU A 37 2.21 -10.38 3.91
CA LEU A 37 3.25 -10.37 2.87
C LEU A 37 4.38 -9.41 3.27
N LYS A 38 5.57 -9.95 3.51
CA LYS A 38 6.76 -9.17 3.88
C LYS A 38 7.69 -8.87 2.70
N ASN A 39 7.46 -9.51 1.56
CA ASN A 39 8.19 -9.27 0.30
C ASN A 39 7.35 -9.73 -0.89
N GLU A 40 7.77 -9.34 -2.11
CA GLU A 40 7.08 -9.70 -3.35
C GLU A 40 7.12 -11.21 -3.64
N ALA A 41 8.22 -11.88 -3.31
CA ALA A 41 8.37 -13.31 -3.55
C ALA A 41 7.32 -14.15 -2.80
N GLN A 42 6.90 -13.73 -1.61
CA GLN A 42 5.81 -14.40 -0.89
C GLN A 42 4.46 -14.28 -1.63
N LEU A 43 4.21 -13.15 -2.29
CA LEU A 43 3.01 -13.01 -3.12
C LEU A 43 3.10 -13.90 -4.36
N ASP A 44 4.25 -13.90 -5.06
CA ASP A 44 4.46 -14.74 -6.24
C ASP A 44 4.27 -16.23 -5.91
N GLU A 45 4.84 -16.69 -4.79
CA GLU A 45 4.70 -18.07 -4.33
C GLU A 45 3.26 -18.41 -3.95
N PHE A 46 2.55 -17.51 -3.25
CA PHE A 46 1.14 -17.70 -2.93
C PHE A 46 0.30 -17.77 -4.20
N MET A 47 0.48 -16.83 -5.13
CA MET A 47 -0.31 -16.78 -6.36
C MET A 47 -0.03 -17.95 -7.30
N ALA A 48 1.18 -18.52 -7.31
CA ALA A 48 1.51 -19.73 -8.07
C ALA A 48 0.67 -20.94 -7.62
N ASN A 49 0.21 -20.98 -6.38
CA ASN A 49 -0.64 -22.03 -5.82
C ASN A 49 -2.12 -21.68 -5.74
N TYR A 50 -2.44 -20.38 -5.89
CA TYR A 50 -3.81 -19.87 -5.82
C TYR A 50 -4.68 -20.44 -6.95
N GLY A 51 -5.85 -20.96 -6.58
CA GLY A 51 -6.76 -21.62 -7.53
C GLY A 51 -6.43 -23.10 -7.85
N GLN A 52 -5.27 -23.61 -7.42
CA GLN A 52 -4.92 -25.03 -7.58
C GLN A 52 -5.36 -25.87 -6.38
N ASP A 53 -5.39 -25.28 -5.19
CA ASP A 53 -5.90 -25.91 -3.97
C ASP A 53 -7.31 -25.37 -3.68
N THR A 54 -8.24 -26.27 -3.36
CA THR A 54 -9.62 -25.90 -3.01
C THR A 54 -9.69 -24.96 -1.80
N LYS A 55 -8.75 -25.05 -0.86
CA LYS A 55 -8.63 -24.14 0.30
C LYS A 55 -8.19 -22.72 -0.12
N LEU A 56 -7.49 -22.60 -1.25
CA LEU A 56 -6.98 -21.32 -1.79
C LEU A 56 -7.91 -20.73 -2.87
N ASN A 57 -9.04 -21.36 -3.17
CA ASN A 57 -9.99 -20.88 -4.18
C ASN A 57 -11.09 -20.01 -3.56
N GLN A 58 -10.67 -19.06 -2.71
CA GLN A 58 -11.55 -18.09 -2.08
C GLN A 58 -11.29 -16.69 -2.65
N PRO A 59 -12.24 -15.76 -2.60
CA PRO A 59 -12.00 -14.38 -3.00
C PRO A 59 -10.79 -13.79 -2.27
N LEU A 60 -10.01 -12.96 -2.97
CA LEU A 60 -8.92 -12.21 -2.37
C LEU A 60 -9.41 -10.82 -1.94
N PHE A 61 -8.95 -10.37 -0.78
CA PHE A 61 -9.21 -9.03 -0.29
C PHE A 61 -7.90 -8.38 0.15
N VAL A 62 -7.54 -7.24 -0.47
CA VAL A 62 -6.32 -6.51 -0.11
C VAL A 62 -6.62 -5.54 1.02
N LEU A 63 -5.99 -5.73 2.18
CA LEU A 63 -6.13 -4.88 3.36
C LEU A 63 -4.78 -4.30 3.77
N SER A 64 -4.64 -2.99 3.65
CA SER A 64 -3.50 -2.22 4.17
C SER A 64 -3.68 -1.90 5.67
N GLY A 65 -3.49 -0.67 6.10
CA GLY A 65 -3.65 -0.23 7.49
C GLY A 65 -5.08 -0.15 8.01
N GLY A 66 -6.10 -0.39 7.17
CA GLY A 66 -7.50 -0.40 7.58
C GLY A 66 -8.06 0.96 8.02
N SER A 67 -7.44 2.07 7.59
CA SER A 67 -7.83 3.43 8.00
C SER A 67 -8.98 4.03 7.19
N ASN A 68 -9.32 3.44 6.03
CA ASN A 68 -10.37 3.95 5.15
C ASN A 68 -11.25 2.82 4.60
N VAL A 69 -11.59 1.86 5.45
CA VAL A 69 -12.46 0.73 5.11
C VAL A 69 -13.46 0.49 6.22
N LEU A 70 -14.67 0.09 5.85
CA LEU A 70 -15.68 -0.42 6.76
C LEU A 70 -15.76 -1.93 6.56
N LEU A 71 -15.19 -2.70 7.48
CA LEU A 71 -15.18 -4.14 7.41
C LEU A 71 -16.50 -4.73 7.94
N PRO A 72 -17.09 -5.73 7.28
CA PRO A 72 -18.22 -6.48 7.82
C PRO A 72 -17.78 -7.35 9.02
N ALA A 73 -18.72 -7.80 9.84
CA ALA A 73 -18.42 -8.68 10.98
C ALA A 73 -17.72 -9.98 10.56
N LYS A 74 -18.01 -10.46 9.34
CA LYS A 74 -17.33 -11.61 8.73
C LYS A 74 -16.97 -11.31 7.28
N LEU A 75 -15.71 -11.52 6.93
CA LEU A 75 -15.17 -11.39 5.57
C LEU A 75 -14.85 -12.78 5.02
N ASN A 76 -15.67 -13.29 4.12
CA ASN A 76 -15.46 -14.59 3.48
C ASN A 76 -14.42 -14.44 2.35
N ALA A 77 -13.16 -14.29 2.71
CA ALA A 77 -12.06 -14.06 1.79
C ALA A 77 -10.71 -14.43 2.43
N ILE A 78 -9.71 -14.64 1.60
CA ILE A 78 -8.30 -14.60 2.01
C ILE A 78 -7.85 -13.14 2.00
N VAL A 79 -7.48 -12.61 3.15
CA VAL A 79 -7.00 -11.23 3.28
C VAL A 79 -5.51 -11.17 3.02
N LEU A 80 -5.10 -10.44 2.00
CA LEU A 80 -3.70 -10.15 1.68
C LEU A 80 -3.29 -8.85 2.37
N ARG A 81 -2.30 -8.91 3.27
CA ARG A 81 -1.79 -7.73 3.98
C ARG A 81 -0.36 -7.41 3.54
N PRO A 82 -0.14 -6.41 2.66
CA PRO A 82 1.21 -5.98 2.30
C PRO A 82 1.83 -5.23 3.49
N GLN A 83 2.80 -5.88 4.15
CA GLN A 83 3.60 -5.34 5.26
C GLN A 83 5.08 -5.35 4.92
N MET A 84 5.39 -5.01 3.68
CA MET A 84 6.75 -4.86 3.18
C MET A 84 7.32 -3.54 3.67
N LEU A 85 8.52 -3.53 4.26
CA LEU A 85 9.16 -2.36 4.85
C LEU A 85 10.47 -2.03 4.11
N GLY A 86 10.78 -0.74 4.06
CA GLY A 86 12.01 -0.18 3.53
C GLY A 86 11.79 1.13 2.78
N ILE A 87 12.74 2.05 2.94
CA ILE A 87 12.83 3.33 2.24
C ILE A 87 14.21 3.35 1.59
N TYR A 88 14.27 3.49 0.27
CA TYR A 88 15.49 3.39 -0.52
C TYR A 88 15.67 4.63 -1.37
N VAL A 89 16.83 5.29 -1.29
CA VAL A 89 17.22 6.34 -2.25
C VAL A 89 17.63 5.66 -3.55
N THR A 90 16.96 5.97 -4.64
CA THR A 90 17.24 5.40 -5.97
C THR A 90 18.05 6.35 -6.84
N ALA A 91 17.90 7.67 -6.64
CA ALA A 91 18.72 8.69 -7.27
C ALA A 91 18.74 9.96 -6.40
N GLN A 92 19.81 10.75 -6.52
CA GLN A 92 19.91 12.02 -5.82
C GLN A 92 20.74 13.00 -6.66
N THR A 93 20.26 14.26 -6.69
CA THR A 93 20.94 15.42 -7.30
C THR A 93 20.95 16.58 -6.29
N ASP A 94 21.50 17.72 -6.68
CA ASP A 94 21.46 18.91 -5.83
C ASP A 94 20.04 19.48 -5.63
N SER A 95 19.10 19.20 -6.54
CA SER A 95 17.75 19.79 -6.54
C SER A 95 16.63 18.81 -6.15
N HIS A 96 16.86 17.50 -6.23
CA HIS A 96 15.86 16.49 -5.92
C HIS A 96 16.47 15.17 -5.47
N VAL A 97 15.66 14.37 -4.80
CA VAL A 97 15.93 12.98 -4.45
C VAL A 97 14.77 12.11 -4.93
N ASP A 98 15.09 10.99 -5.54
CA ASP A 98 14.12 9.94 -5.87
C ASP A 98 14.23 8.84 -4.82
N ILE A 99 13.09 8.49 -4.24
CA ILE A 99 13.01 7.43 -3.24
C ILE A 99 11.99 6.38 -3.66
N GLU A 100 12.27 5.12 -3.33
CA GLU A 100 11.34 4.02 -3.41
C GLU A 100 10.94 3.60 -1.99
N VAL A 101 9.66 3.52 -1.73
CA VAL A 101 9.11 3.23 -0.40
C VAL A 101 8.21 2.00 -0.48
N MET A 102 8.45 1.04 0.40
CA MET A 102 7.66 -0.19 0.46
C MET A 102 6.27 0.07 1.04
N ALA A 103 5.30 -0.72 0.58
CA ALA A 103 3.87 -0.51 0.86
C ALA A 103 3.47 -0.57 2.34
N GLY A 104 4.25 -1.27 3.18
CA GLY A 104 3.98 -1.43 4.60
C GLY A 104 4.49 -0.29 5.48
N GLU A 105 5.24 0.68 4.94
CA GLU A 105 5.71 1.83 5.71
C GLU A 105 4.55 2.69 6.19
N ASN A 106 4.60 3.13 7.46
CA ASN A 106 3.63 4.07 8.00
C ASN A 106 3.74 5.40 7.26
N TRP A 107 2.60 5.92 6.78
CA TRP A 107 2.60 7.15 5.99
C TRP A 107 3.14 8.36 6.74
N HIS A 108 2.69 8.57 7.99
CA HIS A 108 3.16 9.72 8.79
C HIS A 108 4.65 9.63 9.11
N ASP A 109 5.13 8.43 9.48
CA ASP A 109 6.54 8.21 9.79
C ASP A 109 7.41 8.42 8.55
N LEU A 110 6.93 8.03 7.35
CA LEU A 110 7.57 8.37 6.07
C LEU A 110 7.69 9.89 5.89
N VAL A 111 6.60 10.64 6.09
CA VAL A 111 6.62 12.11 5.96
C VAL A 111 7.63 12.72 6.93
N VAL A 112 7.62 12.31 8.20
CA VAL A 112 8.59 12.76 9.19
C VAL A 112 10.03 12.42 8.75
N HIS A 113 10.25 11.20 8.29
CA HIS A 113 11.56 10.76 7.79
C HIS A 113 12.06 11.66 6.66
N THR A 114 11.23 11.93 5.63
CA THR A 114 11.64 12.76 4.49
C THR A 114 11.97 14.19 4.92
N VAL A 115 11.17 14.80 5.79
CA VAL A 115 11.41 16.17 6.30
C VAL A 115 12.73 16.23 7.10
N VAL A 116 12.99 15.24 7.96
CA VAL A 116 14.24 15.17 8.73
C VAL A 116 15.46 15.02 7.82
N GLN A 117 15.34 14.34 6.68
CA GLN A 117 16.38 14.23 5.67
C GLN A 117 16.55 15.51 4.81
N GLY A 118 15.67 16.49 4.94
CA GLY A 118 15.64 17.69 4.09
C GLY A 118 15.06 17.41 2.69
N TRP A 119 14.15 16.45 2.57
CA TRP A 119 13.44 16.07 1.35
C TRP A 119 11.98 16.50 1.46
N TYR A 120 11.55 17.42 0.61
CA TYR A 120 10.27 18.09 0.71
C TYR A 120 9.34 17.75 -0.44
N GLY A 121 8.02 17.87 -0.19
CA GLY A 121 6.92 17.60 -1.12
C GLY A 121 5.82 16.75 -0.50
N LEU A 122 6.08 16.07 0.63
CA LEU A 122 5.08 15.26 1.36
C LEU A 122 4.63 15.90 2.67
N GLU A 123 5.25 16.98 3.12
CA GLU A 123 5.05 17.59 4.45
C GLU A 123 3.60 17.99 4.73
N ASN A 124 2.87 18.49 3.73
CA ASN A 124 1.45 18.85 3.85
C ASN A 124 0.52 17.64 3.98
N LEU A 125 1.03 16.45 3.68
CA LEU A 125 0.30 15.18 3.79
C LEU A 125 0.57 14.47 5.12
N ALA A 126 1.23 15.13 6.08
CA ALA A 126 1.46 14.62 7.42
C ALA A 126 0.15 14.27 8.13
N LEU A 127 0.21 13.35 9.09
CA LEU A 127 -0.92 12.90 9.93
C LEU A 127 -2.09 12.23 9.18
N ILE A 128 -2.01 12.05 7.86
CA ILE A 128 -2.98 11.21 7.15
C ILE A 128 -2.75 9.76 7.60
N PRO A 129 -3.77 9.10 8.17
CA PRO A 129 -3.59 7.74 8.68
C PRO A 129 -3.49 6.71 7.54
N GLY A 130 -2.68 5.68 7.74
CA GLY A 130 -2.54 4.57 6.81
C GLY A 130 -1.10 4.18 6.50
N LEU A 131 -0.94 3.29 5.52
CA LEU A 131 0.35 2.82 5.04
C LEU A 131 0.61 3.36 3.63
N THR A 132 1.87 3.45 3.25
CA THR A 132 2.32 4.01 1.96
C THR A 132 1.65 3.33 0.76
N GLY A 133 1.48 2.01 0.77
CA GLY A 133 0.81 1.30 -0.33
C GLY A 133 -0.68 1.61 -0.50
N ALA A 134 -1.33 2.23 0.50
CA ALA A 134 -2.73 2.68 0.39
C ALA A 134 -2.84 4.12 -0.14
N ALA A 135 -1.77 4.90 -0.09
CA ALA A 135 -1.79 6.31 -0.46
C ALA A 135 -2.22 6.55 -1.93
N PRO A 136 -1.77 5.76 -2.93
CA PRO A 136 -2.20 5.91 -4.32
C PRO A 136 -3.66 5.55 -4.57
N ILE A 137 -4.29 4.72 -3.71
CA ILE A 137 -5.65 4.22 -3.95
C ILE A 137 -6.65 5.37 -4.14
N GLN A 138 -6.55 6.39 -3.33
CA GLN A 138 -7.43 7.56 -3.41
C GLN A 138 -6.68 8.87 -3.63
N ASN A 139 -5.46 8.82 -4.18
CA ASN A 139 -4.66 10.02 -4.40
C ASN A 139 -4.73 10.93 -3.17
N ILE A 140 -4.20 10.46 -2.03
CA ILE A 140 -4.32 11.20 -0.77
C ILE A 140 -3.86 12.64 -0.95
N GLY A 141 -4.52 13.57 -0.27
CA GLY A 141 -4.20 14.98 -0.43
C GLY A 141 -4.69 15.80 0.76
N ALA A 142 -4.00 16.87 1.07
CA ALA A 142 -4.32 17.83 2.09
C ALA A 142 -3.61 19.15 1.79
N TYR A 143 -4.18 20.27 2.25
CA TYR A 143 -3.55 21.59 2.21
C TYR A 143 -3.00 21.97 0.82
N GLY A 144 -3.76 21.67 -0.25
CA GLY A 144 -3.40 22.02 -1.63
C GLY A 144 -2.39 21.11 -2.30
N VAL A 145 -1.92 20.06 -1.63
CA VAL A 145 -1.00 19.04 -2.19
C VAL A 145 -1.73 17.71 -2.34
N GLN A 146 -1.45 16.99 -3.41
CA GLN A 146 -1.89 15.62 -3.67
C GLN A 146 -0.70 14.68 -3.86
N LEU A 147 -0.89 13.39 -3.64
CA LEU A 147 0.16 12.40 -3.81
C LEU A 147 0.77 12.43 -5.22
N GLU A 148 -0.07 12.61 -6.25
CA GLU A 148 0.34 12.66 -7.65
C GLU A 148 1.38 13.76 -7.94
N ASP A 149 1.41 14.83 -7.14
CA ASP A 149 2.37 15.93 -7.32
C ASP A 149 3.83 15.50 -7.13
N CYS A 150 4.06 14.44 -6.34
CA CYS A 150 5.38 13.90 -6.03
C CYS A 150 5.59 12.47 -6.52
N LEU A 151 4.52 11.79 -6.96
CA LEU A 151 4.58 10.38 -7.35
C LEU A 151 5.25 10.23 -8.72
N GLN A 152 6.19 9.30 -8.82
CA GLN A 152 6.80 8.90 -10.09
C GLN A 152 6.20 7.62 -10.63
N TYR A 153 6.04 6.62 -9.79
CA TYR A 153 5.48 5.34 -10.19
C TYR A 153 4.90 4.57 -9.01
N VAL A 154 4.10 3.59 -9.33
CA VAL A 154 3.60 2.56 -8.43
C VAL A 154 4.01 1.20 -8.99
N ARG A 155 4.62 0.34 -8.16
CA ARG A 155 4.79 -1.07 -8.48
C ARG A 155 3.67 -1.85 -7.85
N ALA A 156 2.86 -2.51 -8.68
CA ALA A 156 1.68 -3.24 -8.25
C ALA A 156 1.55 -4.59 -8.95
N TYR A 157 0.96 -5.54 -8.25
CA TYR A 157 0.61 -6.86 -8.78
C TYR A 157 -0.85 -6.85 -9.21
N HIS A 158 -1.11 -7.21 -10.45
CA HIS A 158 -2.46 -7.38 -10.98
C HIS A 158 -2.95 -8.80 -10.68
N LEU A 159 -3.83 -8.93 -9.69
CA LEU A 159 -4.28 -10.22 -9.17
C LEU A 159 -4.94 -11.11 -10.24
N PRO A 160 -5.83 -10.60 -11.14
CA PRO A 160 -6.46 -11.44 -12.15
C PRO A 160 -5.48 -12.02 -13.19
N SER A 161 -4.51 -11.25 -13.67
CA SER A 161 -3.52 -11.73 -14.65
C SER A 161 -2.27 -12.32 -14.02
N GLN A 162 -2.13 -12.22 -12.69
CA GLN A 162 -0.97 -12.71 -11.94
C GLN A 162 0.37 -12.14 -12.45
N THR A 163 0.41 -10.82 -12.71
CA THR A 163 1.57 -10.13 -13.26
C THR A 163 1.92 -8.87 -12.49
N TRP A 164 3.23 -8.59 -12.39
CA TRP A 164 3.75 -7.34 -11.86
C TRP A 164 3.70 -6.24 -12.92
N HIS A 165 3.30 -5.05 -12.49
CA HIS A 165 3.28 -3.84 -13.31
C HIS A 165 4.09 -2.73 -12.65
N HIS A 166 4.69 -1.89 -13.49
CA HIS A 166 5.33 -0.65 -13.10
C HIS A 166 4.53 0.47 -13.77
N LEU A 167 3.72 1.16 -12.99
CA LEU A 167 2.72 2.11 -13.44
C LEU A 167 3.20 3.53 -13.16
N THR A 168 3.29 4.35 -14.19
CA THR A 168 3.60 5.78 -14.05
C THR A 168 2.43 6.54 -13.42
N ALA A 169 2.63 7.80 -13.03
CA ALA A 169 1.54 8.64 -12.53
C ALA A 169 0.38 8.73 -13.55
N VAL A 170 0.71 8.78 -14.87
CA VAL A 170 -0.30 8.81 -15.94
C VAL A 170 -1.10 7.51 -15.99
N ASP A 171 -0.45 6.36 -15.84
CA ASP A 171 -1.11 5.05 -15.85
C ASP A 171 -2.04 4.87 -14.63
N CYS A 172 -1.76 5.54 -13.51
CA CYS A 172 -2.59 5.51 -12.31
C CYS A 172 -3.92 6.27 -12.48
N GLU A 173 -4.06 7.10 -13.52
CA GLU A 173 -5.28 7.86 -13.84
C GLU A 173 -5.85 8.59 -12.61
N PHE A 174 -4.99 9.33 -11.91
CA PHE A 174 -5.37 10.05 -10.71
C PHE A 174 -6.44 11.12 -10.98
N GLY A 175 -7.24 11.38 -9.97
CA GLY A 175 -8.20 12.44 -9.92
C GLY A 175 -8.43 12.87 -8.46
N TYR A 176 -9.33 13.82 -8.24
CA TYR A 176 -9.64 14.26 -6.88
C TYR A 176 -10.20 13.10 -6.05
N ARG A 177 -9.40 12.64 -5.07
CA ARG A 177 -9.71 11.48 -4.22
C ARG A 177 -10.04 10.22 -5.02
N ASP A 178 -9.40 10.05 -6.20
CA ASP A 178 -9.67 8.95 -7.13
C ASP A 178 -8.41 8.45 -7.82
N SER A 179 -8.44 7.20 -8.29
CA SER A 179 -7.42 6.56 -9.10
C SER A 179 -8.00 5.34 -9.82
N MET A 180 -7.26 4.77 -10.78
CA MET A 180 -7.64 3.49 -11.38
C MET A 180 -7.74 2.37 -10.32
N PHE A 181 -6.90 2.40 -9.28
CA PHE A 181 -6.92 1.40 -8.20
C PHE A 181 -8.24 1.44 -7.43
N LYS A 182 -8.76 2.64 -7.13
CA LYS A 182 -10.04 2.81 -6.44
C LYS A 182 -11.23 2.34 -7.28
N ARG A 183 -11.17 2.59 -8.59
CA ARG A 183 -12.21 2.16 -9.55
C ARG A 183 -12.18 0.65 -9.82
N GLN A 184 -11.07 -0.03 -9.49
CA GLN A 184 -10.89 -1.49 -9.66
C GLN A 184 -10.59 -2.15 -8.31
N PRO A 185 -11.56 -2.22 -7.39
CA PRO A 185 -11.35 -2.76 -6.05
C PRO A 185 -10.91 -4.23 -6.10
N ASN A 186 -10.00 -4.61 -5.20
CA ASN A 186 -9.45 -5.98 -5.08
C ASN A 186 -8.81 -6.53 -6.37
N THR A 187 -8.39 -5.66 -7.29
CA THR A 187 -7.70 -6.05 -8.53
C THR A 187 -6.18 -5.89 -8.41
N TRP A 188 -5.74 -4.94 -7.60
CA TRP A 188 -4.34 -4.57 -7.47
C TRP A 188 -3.83 -4.69 -6.05
N LEU A 189 -2.61 -5.22 -5.90
CA LEU A 189 -1.85 -5.17 -4.66
C LEU A 189 -0.58 -4.34 -4.90
N ILE A 190 -0.50 -3.17 -4.27
CA ILE A 190 0.66 -2.29 -4.35
C ILE A 190 1.74 -2.81 -3.41
N SER A 191 2.97 -2.99 -3.93
CA SER A 191 4.14 -3.41 -3.16
C SER A 191 5.07 -2.25 -2.81
N ARG A 192 5.16 -1.24 -3.68
CA ARG A 192 6.02 -0.07 -3.47
C ARG A 192 5.56 1.14 -4.27
N VAL A 193 5.99 2.31 -3.81
CA VAL A 193 5.68 3.60 -4.43
C VAL A 193 6.98 4.39 -4.59
N GLY A 194 7.22 4.92 -5.79
CA GLY A 194 8.35 5.80 -6.09
C GLY A 194 7.94 7.26 -6.01
N PHE A 195 8.75 8.06 -5.32
CA PHE A 195 8.54 9.50 -5.17
C PHE A 195 9.75 10.29 -5.67
N ARG A 196 9.50 11.47 -6.22
CA ARG A 196 10.50 12.51 -6.44
C ARG A 196 10.23 13.68 -5.49
N LEU A 197 11.17 13.93 -4.59
CA LEU A 197 11.11 14.99 -3.59
C LEU A 197 12.18 16.02 -3.89
N HIS A 198 11.90 17.29 -3.58
CA HIS A 198 12.90 18.35 -3.77
C HIS A 198 13.71 18.58 -2.50
N THR A 199 14.93 19.15 -2.64
CA THR A 199 15.84 19.46 -1.54
C THR A 199 15.80 20.92 -1.11
N ASP A 200 14.97 21.75 -1.78
CA ASP A 200 14.84 23.17 -1.54
C ASP A 200 13.62 23.47 -0.66
N ILE A 201 13.86 23.87 0.59
CA ILE A 201 12.82 24.21 1.57
C ILE A 201 11.93 25.39 1.13
N THR A 202 12.40 26.24 0.24
CA THR A 202 11.61 27.39 -0.23
C THR A 202 10.44 27.00 -1.14
N LYS A 203 10.43 25.74 -1.62
CA LYS A 203 9.35 25.19 -2.42
C LYS A 203 8.23 24.55 -1.60
N VAL A 204 8.38 24.52 -0.27
CA VAL A 204 7.32 24.03 0.62
C VAL A 204 6.10 24.93 0.50
N LEU A 205 4.94 24.35 0.18
CA LEU A 205 3.66 25.09 0.06
C LEU A 205 3.09 25.39 1.45
N ALA A 206 3.46 26.53 2.03
CA ALA A 206 2.95 27.00 3.33
C ALA A 206 1.77 27.99 3.21
N SER A 207 1.22 28.19 2.00
CA SER A 207 0.25 29.27 1.71
C SER A 207 -1.20 28.82 1.62
N TYR A 208 -1.57 27.66 2.16
CA TYR A 208 -2.94 27.17 2.11
C TYR A 208 -3.75 27.64 3.34
N GLY A 209 -4.74 28.52 3.12
CA GLY A 209 -5.68 28.97 4.17
C GLY A 209 -4.98 29.56 5.40
N ASP A 210 -5.33 29.07 6.59
CA ASP A 210 -4.84 29.55 7.89
C ASP A 210 -3.43 29.04 8.27
N VAL A 211 -2.72 28.35 7.39
CA VAL A 211 -1.33 27.90 7.65
C VAL A 211 -0.31 29.05 7.60
N GLN A 212 -0.76 30.26 7.25
CA GLN A 212 0.03 31.49 7.24
C GLN A 212 0.04 32.18 8.63
N THR A 213 0.70 31.60 9.62
CA THR A 213 1.00 32.32 10.88
C THR A 213 2.45 32.16 11.25
#